data_bef6c31fcaaa9f9c0499943adcb2be88
#
_entry.id   bef6c31fcaaa9f9c0499943adcb2be88
#
_cell.length_a   1.000
_cell.length_b   1.000
_cell.length_c   1.000
_cell.angle_alpha   90.00
_cell.angle_beta   90.00
_cell.angle_gamma   90.00
#
_symmetry.space_group_name_H-M   'P 1'
#
loop_
_entity.id
_entity.type
_entity.pdbx_description
1 polymer ?
#
loop_
_entity_poly.entity_id
_entity_poly.type
_entity_poly.pdbx_seq_one_letter_code
_entity_poly.pdbx_strand_id
1 'polypeptide(L)'
;MAHQHSARFLDIVKDAKKRVREVSVDDVKQKLNRNEQFLLVDVREDSEWQNDHLPRAIHLGKGIIERDIEQRVPDLNAPIVLYCGGGFRSALAADNLGRMGYTNVLSMDGGIREWREKGYALTKE
;
A
#
# COMPACT_ATOMS: atom_id res chain seq x y z
N MET A 1 12.27 -6.76 15.73
CA MET A 1 11.41 -7.82 16.26
C MET A 1 10.19 -7.98 15.34
N ALA A 2 9.93 -9.18 14.91
CA ALA A 2 8.78 -9.44 14.05
C ALA A 2 7.49 -9.35 14.87
N HIS A 3 6.47 -8.73 14.32
CA HIS A 3 5.16 -8.71 14.92
C HIS A 3 4.53 -10.09 14.82
N GLN A 4 3.95 -10.55 15.92
CA GLN A 4 3.11 -11.74 15.88
C GLN A 4 1.67 -11.29 15.62
N HIS A 5 1.12 -11.74 14.51
CA HIS A 5 -0.26 -11.44 14.16
C HIS A 5 -1.17 -12.59 14.62
N SER A 6 -2.39 -12.26 14.98
CA SER A 6 -3.37 -13.28 15.35
C SER A 6 -3.70 -14.16 14.14
N ALA A 7 -4.07 -15.40 14.42
CA ALA A 7 -4.42 -16.36 13.36
C ALA A 7 -5.58 -15.88 12.50
N ARG A 8 -6.59 -15.26 13.13
CA ARG A 8 -7.76 -14.77 12.39
C ARG A 8 -7.43 -13.58 11.49
N PHE A 9 -6.54 -12.70 11.93
CA PHE A 9 -6.04 -11.62 11.07
C PHE A 9 -5.29 -12.19 9.88
N LEU A 10 -4.41 -13.15 10.10
CA LEU A 10 -3.66 -13.78 9.02
C LEU A 10 -4.60 -14.50 8.05
N ASP A 11 -5.70 -15.08 8.54
CA ASP A 11 -6.67 -15.76 7.69
C ASP A 11 -7.35 -14.78 6.72
N ILE A 12 -7.79 -13.62 7.19
CA ILE A 12 -8.43 -12.65 6.29
C ILE A 12 -7.42 -12.04 5.32
N VAL A 13 -6.17 -11.85 5.74
CA VAL A 13 -5.11 -11.39 4.84
C VAL A 13 -4.85 -12.42 3.75
N LYS A 14 -4.70 -13.68 4.13
CA LYS A 14 -4.47 -14.76 3.16
C LYS A 14 -5.61 -14.87 2.16
N ASP A 15 -6.84 -14.72 2.63
CA ASP A 15 -8.02 -14.72 1.76
C ASP A 15 -7.99 -13.54 0.78
N ALA A 16 -7.72 -12.34 1.28
CA ALA A 16 -7.62 -11.14 0.43
C ALA A 16 -6.54 -11.30 -0.64
N LYS A 17 -5.40 -11.87 -0.28
CA LYS A 17 -4.27 -12.07 -1.21
C LYS A 17 -4.61 -12.97 -2.39
N LYS A 18 -5.66 -13.79 -2.30
CA LYS A 18 -6.11 -14.60 -3.44
C LYS A 18 -6.64 -13.73 -4.58
N ARG A 19 -7.11 -12.52 -4.29
CA ARG A 19 -7.74 -11.61 -5.26
C ARG A 19 -6.88 -10.40 -5.59
N VAL A 20 -5.87 -10.10 -4.78
CA VAL A 20 -5.05 -8.90 -4.88
C VAL A 20 -3.79 -9.22 -5.68
N ARG A 21 -3.41 -8.31 -6.57
CA ARG A 21 -2.11 -8.40 -7.24
C ARG A 21 -1.06 -7.72 -6.37
N GLU A 22 0.03 -8.42 -6.12
CA GLU A 22 1.14 -7.90 -5.33
C GLU A 22 2.29 -7.51 -6.23
N VAL A 23 3.07 -6.53 -5.78
CA VAL A 23 4.27 -6.05 -6.47
C VAL A 23 5.39 -5.99 -5.45
N SER A 24 6.62 -6.22 -5.88
CA SER A 24 7.76 -6.20 -4.95
C SER A 24 8.19 -4.77 -4.63
N VAL A 25 8.92 -4.62 -3.53
CA VAL A 25 9.58 -3.36 -3.16
C VAL A 25 10.50 -2.89 -4.29
N ASP A 26 11.27 -3.81 -4.89
CA ASP A 26 12.17 -3.46 -5.98
C ASP A 26 11.43 -2.96 -7.22
N ASP A 27 10.28 -3.56 -7.54
CA ASP A 27 9.47 -3.11 -8.67
C ASP A 27 8.93 -1.70 -8.43
N VAL A 28 8.50 -1.39 -7.22
CA VAL A 28 8.04 -0.04 -6.89
C VAL A 28 9.19 0.97 -6.96
N LYS A 29 10.36 0.57 -6.46
CA LYS A 29 11.56 1.42 -6.56
C LYS A 29 11.87 1.74 -8.02
N GLN A 30 11.78 0.76 -8.90
CA GLN A 30 12.02 0.98 -10.33
C GLN A 30 10.95 1.87 -10.96
N LYS A 31 9.68 1.72 -10.57
CA LYS A 31 8.61 2.60 -11.04
C LYS A 31 8.90 4.06 -10.68
N LEU A 32 9.35 4.31 -9.46
CA LEU A 32 9.72 5.66 -9.02
C LEU A 32 10.93 6.18 -9.80
N ASN A 33 11.94 5.32 -10.00
CA ASN A 33 13.15 5.71 -10.73
C ASN A 33 12.86 6.06 -12.19
N ARG A 34 11.91 5.37 -12.81
CA ARG A 34 11.49 5.63 -14.20
C ARG A 34 10.46 6.76 -14.30
N ASN A 35 10.06 7.31 -13.16
CA ASN A 35 9.08 8.40 -13.13
C ASN A 35 7.74 7.97 -13.75
N GLU A 36 7.33 6.71 -13.52
CA GLU A 36 6.05 6.21 -14.02
C GLU A 36 4.88 6.96 -13.40
N GLN A 37 3.80 7.06 -14.18
CA GLN A 37 2.56 7.68 -13.72
C GLN A 37 1.75 6.66 -12.92
N PHE A 38 1.73 6.81 -11.61
CA PHE A 38 0.89 6.02 -10.70
C PHE A 38 0.75 6.77 -9.39
N LEU A 39 -0.31 6.45 -8.65
CA LEU A 39 -0.49 7.01 -7.31
C LEU A 39 0.05 6.01 -6.29
N LEU A 40 0.95 6.48 -5.43
CA LEU A 40 1.50 5.68 -4.34
C LEU A 40 0.82 6.11 -3.04
N VAL A 41 0.18 5.17 -2.36
CA VAL A 41 -0.65 5.46 -1.18
C VAL A 41 -0.15 4.68 0.02
N ASP A 42 0.16 5.39 1.09
CA ASP A 42 0.47 4.81 2.40
C ASP A 42 -0.84 4.62 3.15
N VAL A 43 -1.16 3.37 3.50
CA VAL A 43 -2.40 3.05 4.21
C VAL A 43 -2.18 2.81 5.70
N ARG A 44 -0.99 3.15 6.21
CA ARG A 44 -0.67 3.01 7.64
C ARG A 44 -1.41 4.06 8.48
N GLU A 45 -1.24 3.97 9.78
CA GLU A 45 -1.82 4.93 10.72
C GLU A 45 -1.11 6.28 10.62
N ASP A 46 -1.79 7.33 11.09
CA ASP A 46 -1.26 8.71 11.08
C ASP A 46 0.10 8.81 11.75
N SER A 47 0.26 8.17 12.91
CA SER A 47 1.52 8.22 13.67
C SER A 47 2.68 7.59 12.88
N GLU A 48 2.41 6.54 12.13
CA GLU A 48 3.42 5.90 11.30
C GLU A 48 3.83 6.83 10.14
N TRP A 49 2.85 7.41 9.47
CA TRP A 49 3.08 8.36 8.38
C TRP A 49 3.90 9.56 8.83
N GLN A 50 3.58 10.11 9.98
CA GLN A 50 4.28 11.29 10.51
C GLN A 50 5.75 11.01 10.81
N ASN A 51 6.07 9.76 11.13
CA ASN A 51 7.44 9.37 11.41
C ASN A 51 8.31 9.39 10.14
N ASP A 52 7.89 8.70 9.12
CA ASP A 52 8.49 8.76 7.77
C ASP A 52 7.62 7.97 6.80
N HIS A 53 7.86 8.17 5.49
CA HIS A 53 7.11 7.48 4.45
C HIS A 53 7.91 7.49 3.15
N LEU A 54 7.42 6.74 2.16
CA LEU A 54 8.07 6.68 0.85
C LEU A 54 7.96 8.02 0.13
N PRO A 55 8.98 8.41 -0.65
CA PRO A 55 8.91 9.63 -1.46
C PRO A 55 7.73 9.57 -2.44
N ARG A 56 7.07 10.71 -2.66
CA ARG A 56 5.93 10.86 -3.57
C ARG A 56 4.66 10.18 -3.10
N ALA A 57 4.66 9.51 -1.94
CA ALA A 57 3.46 8.89 -1.41
C ALA A 57 2.48 9.93 -0.88
N ILE A 58 1.19 9.61 -0.98
CA ILE A 58 0.15 10.33 -0.24
C ILE A 58 -0.35 9.42 0.88
N HIS A 59 -1.02 10.00 1.86
CA HIS A 59 -1.54 9.25 2.99
C HIS A 59 -3.06 9.15 2.92
N LEU A 60 -3.55 7.90 2.81
CA LEU A 60 -4.96 7.58 2.99
C LEU A 60 -5.00 6.32 3.84
N GLY A 61 -5.14 6.49 5.15
CA GLY A 61 -5.11 5.37 6.09
C GLY A 61 -6.19 4.33 5.79
N LYS A 62 -5.91 3.08 6.12
CA LYS A 62 -6.81 1.98 5.83
C LYS A 62 -8.22 2.22 6.38
N GLY A 63 -8.35 2.91 7.51
CA GLY A 63 -9.65 3.18 8.13
C GLY A 63 -10.52 4.15 7.36
N ILE A 64 -9.97 4.90 6.42
CA ILE A 64 -10.73 5.92 5.69
C ILE A 64 -10.59 5.82 4.17
N ILE A 65 -9.76 4.91 3.66
CA ILE A 65 -9.44 4.89 2.24
C ILE A 65 -10.68 4.63 1.38
N GLU A 66 -11.55 3.72 1.79
CA GLU A 66 -12.77 3.41 1.03
C GLU A 66 -13.68 4.63 0.94
N ARG A 67 -13.71 5.44 1.99
CA ARG A 67 -14.54 6.64 2.02
C ARG A 67 -13.98 7.73 1.10
N ASP A 68 -12.66 7.86 1.04
CA ASP A 68 -12.02 9.06 0.48
C ASP A 68 -11.37 8.85 -0.89
N ILE A 69 -11.16 7.60 -1.33
CA ILE A 69 -10.38 7.35 -2.55
C ILE A 69 -11.02 7.94 -3.81
N GLU A 70 -12.34 7.90 -3.90
CA GLU A 70 -13.02 8.36 -5.12
C GLU A 70 -12.84 9.85 -5.38
N GLN A 71 -12.72 10.65 -4.32
CA GLN A 71 -12.45 12.09 -4.46
C GLN A 71 -11.03 12.35 -4.97
N ARG A 72 -10.09 11.49 -4.58
CA ARG A 72 -8.69 11.65 -4.97
C ARG A 72 -8.41 11.01 -6.32
N VAL A 73 -9.09 9.91 -6.65
CA VAL A 73 -8.85 9.13 -7.84
C VAL A 73 -10.21 8.70 -8.42
N PRO A 74 -10.89 9.58 -9.14
CA PRO A 74 -12.20 9.23 -9.72
C PRO A 74 -12.11 8.20 -10.86
N ASP A 75 -10.95 8.07 -11.52
CA ASP A 75 -10.77 7.10 -12.59
C ASP A 75 -10.56 5.70 -12.02
N LEU A 76 -11.52 4.79 -12.25
CA LEU A 76 -11.46 3.43 -11.73
C LEU A 76 -10.35 2.59 -12.34
N ASN A 77 -9.75 3.03 -13.44
CA ASN A 77 -8.65 2.31 -14.10
C ASN A 77 -7.28 2.92 -13.80
N ALA A 78 -7.23 3.97 -12.99
CA ALA A 78 -5.97 4.62 -12.65
C ALA A 78 -5.01 3.65 -11.95
N PRO A 79 -3.72 3.68 -12.27
CA PRO A 79 -2.75 2.81 -11.60
C PRO A 79 -2.47 3.31 -10.19
N ILE A 80 -2.65 2.41 -9.22
CA ILE A 80 -2.50 2.71 -7.78
C ILE A 80 -1.65 1.63 -7.16
N VAL A 81 -0.67 2.03 -6.34
CA VAL A 81 0.10 1.12 -5.50
C VAL A 81 -0.15 1.49 -4.05
N LEU A 82 -0.60 0.53 -3.26
CA LEU A 82 -0.79 0.68 -1.82
C LEU A 82 0.35 0.03 -1.06
N TYR A 83 0.77 0.63 0.05
CA TYR A 83 1.72 -0.03 0.92
C TYR A 83 1.39 0.22 2.39
N CYS A 84 1.90 -0.66 3.25
CA CYS A 84 1.80 -0.52 4.70
C CYS A 84 3.12 -0.93 5.34
N GLY A 85 3.10 -1.45 6.55
CA GLY A 85 4.31 -1.90 7.23
C GLY A 85 4.96 -3.10 6.59
N GLY A 86 4.20 -4.17 6.35
CA GLY A 86 4.70 -5.43 5.83
C GLY A 86 3.90 -6.03 4.68
N GLY A 87 2.85 -5.37 4.22
CA GLY A 87 2.06 -5.83 3.08
C GLY A 87 0.71 -6.45 3.45
N PHE A 88 0.35 -6.52 4.72
CA PHE A 88 -0.91 -7.15 5.15
C PHE A 88 -2.08 -6.16 5.08
N ARG A 89 -1.95 -5.00 5.73
CA ARG A 89 -3.01 -3.98 5.69
C ARG A 89 -3.26 -3.49 4.26
N SER A 90 -2.20 -3.36 3.47
CA SER A 90 -2.34 -2.92 2.08
C SER A 90 -3.03 -3.96 1.21
N ALA A 91 -2.85 -5.25 1.49
CA ALA A 91 -3.57 -6.31 0.79
C ALA A 91 -5.07 -6.23 1.09
N LEU A 92 -5.44 -6.01 2.35
CA LEU A 92 -6.85 -5.85 2.73
C LEU A 92 -7.46 -4.62 2.09
N ALA A 93 -6.74 -3.49 2.08
CA ALA A 93 -7.20 -2.27 1.44
C ALA A 93 -7.36 -2.44 -0.06
N ALA A 94 -6.38 -3.08 -0.72
CA ALA A 94 -6.43 -3.33 -2.15
C ALA A 94 -7.64 -4.21 -2.53
N ASP A 95 -7.93 -5.22 -1.72
CA ASP A 95 -9.11 -6.07 -1.93
C ASP A 95 -10.40 -5.24 -1.88
N ASN A 96 -10.52 -4.35 -0.90
CA ASN A 96 -11.69 -3.50 -0.79
C ASN A 96 -11.81 -2.53 -1.97
N LEU A 97 -10.70 -1.94 -2.41
CA LEU A 97 -10.75 -1.06 -3.58
C LEU A 97 -11.19 -1.82 -4.84
N GLY A 98 -10.74 -3.07 -4.99
CA GLY A 98 -11.22 -3.92 -6.08
C GLY A 98 -12.73 -4.14 -6.03
N ARG A 99 -13.29 -4.33 -4.82
CA ARG A 99 -14.74 -4.48 -4.63
C ARG A 99 -15.49 -3.20 -4.97
N MET A 100 -14.84 -2.04 -4.88
CA MET A 100 -15.42 -0.75 -5.27
C MET A 100 -15.36 -0.51 -6.78
N GLY A 101 -14.65 -1.36 -7.53
CA GLY A 101 -14.55 -1.23 -8.98
C GLY A 101 -13.21 -0.77 -9.49
N TYR A 102 -12.24 -0.52 -8.62
CA TYR A 102 -10.90 -0.16 -9.06
C TYR A 102 -10.21 -1.37 -9.68
N THR A 103 -9.68 -1.22 -10.89
CA THR A 103 -9.19 -2.33 -11.71
C THR A 103 -7.69 -2.46 -11.76
N ASN A 104 -6.94 -1.48 -11.23
CA ASN A 104 -5.49 -1.43 -11.44
C ASN A 104 -4.78 -1.07 -10.12
N VAL A 105 -5.07 -1.85 -9.07
CA VAL A 105 -4.52 -1.64 -7.73
C VAL A 105 -3.53 -2.75 -7.41
N LEU A 106 -2.34 -2.37 -6.98
CA LEU A 106 -1.29 -3.28 -6.54
C LEU A 106 -1.01 -3.06 -5.07
N SER A 107 -0.68 -4.12 -4.35
CA SER A 107 -0.20 -4.04 -2.97
C SER A 107 1.30 -4.35 -2.95
N MET A 108 2.09 -3.46 -2.35
CA MET A 108 3.54 -3.66 -2.25
C MET A 108 3.85 -4.67 -1.14
N ASP A 109 4.18 -5.89 -1.54
CA ASP A 109 4.57 -6.95 -0.62
C ASP A 109 5.88 -6.57 0.06
N GLY A 110 6.00 -6.87 1.35
CA GLY A 110 7.17 -6.49 2.14
C GLY A 110 7.05 -5.11 2.78
N GLY A 111 6.30 -4.20 2.19
CA GLY A 111 5.99 -2.90 2.75
C GLY A 111 7.18 -2.00 3.02
N ILE A 112 6.95 -0.96 3.82
CA ILE A 112 8.01 -0.01 4.17
C ILE A 112 9.13 -0.69 4.98
N ARG A 113 8.82 -1.79 5.69
CA ARG A 113 9.83 -2.52 6.44
C ARG A 113 10.93 -3.03 5.52
N GLU A 114 10.56 -3.73 4.45
CA GLU A 114 11.54 -4.23 3.49
C GLU A 114 12.21 -3.08 2.73
N TRP A 115 11.46 -2.03 2.38
CA TRP A 115 11.99 -0.83 1.76
C TRP A 115 13.13 -0.25 2.58
N ARG A 116 12.91 -0.15 3.89
CA ARG A 116 13.90 0.37 4.85
C ARG A 116 15.12 -0.56 4.96
N GLU A 117 14.88 -1.87 5.01
CA GLU A 117 15.95 -2.86 5.09
C GLU A 117 16.88 -2.81 3.87
N LYS A 118 16.33 -2.46 2.71
CA LYS A 118 17.12 -2.33 1.47
C LYS A 118 17.84 -0.99 1.38
N GLY A 119 17.66 -0.12 2.35
CA GLY A 119 18.33 1.18 2.38
C GLY A 119 17.76 2.19 1.40
N TYR A 120 16.57 1.97 0.89
CA TYR A 120 15.92 2.92 -0.01
C TYR A 120 15.46 4.17 0.73
N ALA A 121 15.49 5.31 0.06
CA ALA A 121 15.24 6.62 0.68
C ALA A 121 13.81 6.75 1.21
N LEU A 122 13.70 7.40 2.36
CA LEU A 122 12.44 7.75 3.00
C LEU A 122 12.41 9.26 3.23
N THR A 123 11.23 9.80 3.42
CA THR A 123 11.05 11.23 3.67
C THR A 123 10.10 11.45 4.84
N LYS A 124 10.13 12.64 5.41
CA LYS A 124 9.19 13.08 6.45
C LYS A 124 8.25 14.17 5.96
N GLU A 125 8.34 14.51 4.71
CA GLU A 125 7.53 15.59 4.12
C GLU A 125 6.22 15.12 3.52
#